data_56d74b2518dc766dcafe44d683b1c942
#
_entry.id   56d74b2518dc766dcafe44d683b1c942
#
_cell.length_a   1.000
_cell.length_b   1.000
_cell.length_c   1.000
_cell.angle_alpha   90.00
_cell.angle_beta   90.00
_cell.angle_gamma   90.00
#
_symmetry.space_group_name_H-M   'P 1'
#
loop_
_entity.id
_entity.type
_entity.pdbx_description
1 polymer ?
#
loop_
_entity_poly.entity_id
_entity_poly.type
_entity_poly.pdbx_seq_one_letter_code
_entity_poly.pdbx_strand_id
1 'polypeptide(L)'
;MTTVLQDFLNLLDLEYLEDNLFRGESRDLGGRSVFGGQVLGQALVAATRTVDADRPPNSLHAYFLRPGDMEAPIVYDVERSRDGGSFSWRRVKAIQHGHQIFSMMAAFHIDEIGFEHQAEMPDVPSPEELVDPVPYTHRTLPANR
;
A
#
# COMPACT_ATOMS: atom_id res chain seq x y z
N MET A 1 4.35 17.23 20.69
CA MET A 1 4.88 16.99 19.32
C MET A 1 4.65 15.53 18.98
N THR A 2 3.83 15.23 17.99
CA THR A 2 3.70 13.87 17.43
C THR A 2 5.02 13.49 16.78
N THR A 3 5.46 12.26 16.94
CA THR A 3 6.63 11.76 16.23
C THR A 3 6.25 11.49 14.76
N VAL A 4 7.21 11.50 13.84
CA VAL A 4 6.98 11.15 12.41
C VAL A 4 6.29 9.79 12.28
N LEU A 5 6.66 8.83 13.14
CA LEU A 5 6.00 7.51 13.19
C LEU A 5 4.52 7.61 13.59
N GLN A 6 4.20 8.41 14.61
CA GLN A 6 2.82 8.58 15.04
C GLN A 6 1.97 9.25 13.95
N ASP A 7 2.51 10.24 13.27
CA ASP A 7 1.84 10.88 12.14
C ASP A 7 1.59 9.91 10.98
N PHE A 8 2.54 9.00 10.72
CA PHE A 8 2.36 7.95 9.73
C PHE A 8 1.29 6.93 10.15
N LEU A 9 1.30 6.49 11.40
CA LEU A 9 0.27 5.57 11.92
C LEU A 9 -1.12 6.21 11.87
N ASN A 10 -1.24 7.49 12.21
CA ASN A 10 -2.51 8.23 12.11
C ASN A 10 -3.00 8.31 10.65
N LEU A 11 -2.08 8.44 9.68
CA LEU A 11 -2.44 8.47 8.26
C LEU A 11 -2.98 7.12 7.76
N LEU A 12 -2.55 6.02 8.38
CA LEU A 12 -3.04 4.67 8.09
C LEU A 12 -4.29 4.29 8.89
N ASP A 13 -4.67 5.09 9.90
CA ASP A 13 -5.90 4.86 10.67
C ASP A 13 -7.13 5.38 9.91
N LEU A 14 -7.74 4.50 9.14
CA LEU A 14 -8.87 4.84 8.29
C LEU A 14 -10.15 4.99 9.11
N GLU A 15 -10.97 5.97 8.75
CA GLU A 15 -12.33 6.09 9.22
C GLU A 15 -13.19 4.96 8.65
N TYR A 16 -13.95 4.29 9.52
CA TYR A 16 -14.97 3.33 9.11
C TYR A 16 -16.24 4.08 8.72
N LEU A 17 -16.72 3.88 7.50
CA LEU A 17 -17.96 4.50 6.99
C LEU A 17 -19.12 3.53 7.03
N GLU A 18 -18.90 2.32 6.51
CA GLU A 18 -19.86 1.25 6.35
C GLU A 18 -19.12 -0.07 6.19
N ASP A 19 -19.80 -1.22 6.24
CA ASP A 19 -19.21 -2.51 5.91
C ASP A 19 -18.49 -2.45 4.57
N ASN A 20 -17.19 -2.80 4.61
CA ASN A 20 -16.28 -2.78 3.46
C ASN A 20 -15.97 -1.39 2.88
N LEU A 21 -16.40 -0.30 3.54
CA LEU A 21 -16.20 1.06 3.07
C LEU A 21 -15.44 1.89 4.09
N PHE A 22 -14.30 2.44 3.69
CA PHE A 22 -13.41 3.20 4.56
C PHE A 22 -13.04 4.53 3.92
N ARG A 23 -12.64 5.50 4.74
CA ARG A 23 -12.12 6.79 4.29
C ARG A 23 -10.75 7.06 4.90
N GLY A 24 -9.78 7.40 4.05
CA GLY A 24 -8.44 7.82 4.45
C GLY A 24 -8.20 9.28 4.13
N GLU A 25 -7.50 9.97 5.00
CA GLU A 25 -6.99 11.32 4.74
C GLU A 25 -5.89 11.26 3.68
N SER A 26 -5.80 12.31 2.86
CA SER A 26 -4.66 12.53 1.97
C SER A 26 -3.67 13.48 2.63
N ARG A 27 -2.38 13.32 2.29
CA ARG A 27 -1.32 14.21 2.78
C ARG A 27 -0.45 14.65 1.62
N ASP A 28 -0.15 15.94 1.59
CA ASP A 28 0.88 16.48 0.71
C ASP A 28 2.28 16.11 1.27
N LEU A 29 3.05 15.39 0.49
CA LEU A 29 4.44 15.06 0.75
C LEU A 29 5.41 15.77 -0.19
N GLY A 30 4.98 16.90 -0.80
CA GLY A 30 5.77 17.71 -1.72
C GLY A 30 5.76 17.20 -3.16
N GLY A 31 4.82 16.32 -3.53
CA GLY A 31 4.64 15.80 -4.87
C GLY A 31 3.67 16.63 -5.73
N ARG A 32 3.31 16.09 -6.89
CA ARG A 32 2.26 16.63 -7.77
C ARG A 32 0.90 15.98 -7.57
N SER A 33 0.88 14.90 -6.82
CA SER A 33 -0.31 14.10 -6.51
C SER A 33 -0.06 13.30 -5.24
N VAL A 34 -1.12 12.69 -4.69
CA VAL A 34 -1.00 11.81 -3.52
C VAL A 34 0.09 10.76 -3.75
N PHE A 35 0.94 10.57 -2.76
CA PHE A 35 2.01 9.57 -2.81
C PHE A 35 1.43 8.17 -2.95
N GLY A 36 1.89 7.43 -3.97
CA GLY A 36 1.35 6.09 -4.28
C GLY A 36 1.48 5.09 -3.13
N GLY A 37 2.57 5.15 -2.36
CA GLY A 37 2.75 4.30 -1.18
C GLY A 37 1.72 4.56 -0.07
N GLN A 38 1.23 5.80 0.07
CA GLN A 38 0.12 6.12 0.98
C GLN A 38 -1.18 5.44 0.53
N VAL A 39 -1.54 5.57 -0.75
CA VAL A 39 -2.76 4.97 -1.30
C VAL A 39 -2.73 3.44 -1.18
N LEU A 40 -1.58 2.83 -1.48
CA LEU A 40 -1.38 1.38 -1.37
C LEU A 40 -1.46 0.91 0.09
N GLY A 41 -0.79 1.60 1.01
CA GLY A 41 -0.82 1.27 2.44
C GLY A 41 -2.22 1.37 3.03
N GLN A 42 -2.94 2.45 2.75
CA GLN A 42 -4.33 2.63 3.18
C GLN A 42 -5.26 1.57 2.57
N ALA A 43 -5.11 1.24 1.28
CA ALA A 43 -5.88 0.18 0.62
C ALA A 43 -5.63 -1.19 1.27
N LEU A 44 -4.38 -1.49 1.64
CA LEU A 44 -4.05 -2.73 2.33
C LEU A 44 -4.64 -2.78 3.74
N VAL A 45 -4.61 -1.67 4.49
CA VAL A 45 -5.27 -1.55 5.80
C VAL A 45 -6.78 -1.77 5.66
N ALA A 46 -7.43 -1.14 4.67
CA ALA A 46 -8.86 -1.33 4.40
C ALA A 46 -9.17 -2.82 4.13
N ALA A 47 -8.39 -3.48 3.28
CA ALA A 47 -8.54 -4.91 3.00
C ALA A 47 -8.35 -5.76 4.25
N THR A 48 -7.29 -5.51 5.05
CA THR A 48 -6.97 -6.24 6.28
C THR A 48 -8.10 -6.15 7.31
N ARG A 49 -8.77 -5.01 7.42
CA ARG A 49 -9.92 -4.83 8.33
C ARG A 49 -11.15 -5.65 7.97
N THR A 50 -11.15 -6.33 6.83
CA THR A 50 -12.26 -7.16 6.34
C THR A 50 -11.97 -8.65 6.38
N VAL A 51 -10.82 -9.07 6.87
CA VAL A 51 -10.42 -10.48 7.05
C VAL A 51 -10.23 -10.81 8.52
N ASP A 52 -10.24 -12.10 8.84
CA ASP A 52 -9.98 -12.59 10.18
C ASP A 52 -8.53 -12.27 10.61
N ALA A 53 -8.32 -12.02 11.89
CA ALA A 53 -7.05 -11.54 12.44
C ALA A 53 -5.89 -12.57 12.30
N ASP A 54 -6.21 -13.84 12.09
CA ASP A 54 -5.26 -14.93 11.86
C ASP A 54 -4.73 -15.01 10.41
N ARG A 55 -5.15 -14.09 9.55
CA ARG A 55 -4.82 -14.07 8.13
C ARG A 55 -4.00 -12.83 7.77
N PRO A 56 -2.68 -12.87 7.91
CA PRO A 56 -1.83 -11.78 7.45
C PRO A 56 -1.84 -11.65 5.91
N PRO A 57 -1.52 -10.47 5.37
CA PRO A 57 -1.34 -10.28 3.93
C PRO A 57 -0.22 -11.20 3.40
N ASN A 58 -0.51 -11.93 2.33
CA ASN A 58 0.42 -12.86 1.69
C ASN A 58 0.99 -12.30 0.38
N SER A 59 0.12 -11.72 -0.46
CA SER A 59 0.53 -11.09 -1.72
C SER A 59 -0.43 -9.99 -2.13
N LEU A 60 0.05 -9.04 -2.92
CA LEU A 60 -0.79 -8.04 -3.55
C LEU A 60 -0.28 -7.67 -4.94
N HIS A 61 -1.22 -7.23 -5.77
CA HIS A 61 -0.96 -6.60 -7.05
C HIS A 61 -1.85 -5.38 -7.21
N ALA A 62 -1.28 -4.28 -7.70
CA ALA A 62 -2.00 -3.02 -7.78
C ALA A 62 -1.70 -2.23 -9.04
N TYR A 63 -2.67 -1.40 -9.45
CA TYR A 63 -2.56 -0.45 -10.56
C TYR A 63 -2.94 0.96 -10.11
N PHE A 64 -2.08 1.92 -10.39
CA PHE A 64 -2.37 3.34 -10.29
C PHE A 64 -3.00 3.79 -11.61
N LEU A 65 -4.24 4.23 -11.54
CA LEU A 65 -5.05 4.53 -12.73
C LEU A 65 -5.08 6.03 -13.05
N ARG A 66 -5.05 6.87 -12.00
CA ARG A 66 -5.11 8.33 -12.10
C ARG A 66 -4.32 8.97 -10.96
N PRO A 67 -3.80 10.21 -11.16
CA PRO A 67 -3.26 11.00 -10.05
C PRO A 67 -4.34 11.23 -8.98
N GLY A 68 -3.98 11.09 -7.71
CA GLY A 68 -4.84 11.42 -6.58
C GLY A 68 -4.68 12.89 -6.18
N ASP A 69 -5.78 13.50 -5.74
CA ASP A 69 -5.85 14.85 -5.20
C ASP A 69 -5.40 14.83 -3.73
N MET A 70 -4.41 15.66 -3.38
CA MET A 70 -3.85 15.73 -2.03
C MET A 70 -4.76 16.50 -1.05
N GLU A 71 -5.71 17.28 -1.54
CA GLU A 71 -6.62 18.07 -0.71
C GLU A 71 -7.95 17.36 -0.42
N ALA A 72 -8.19 16.22 -1.06
CA ALA A 72 -9.41 15.44 -0.90
C ALA A 72 -9.15 14.09 -0.22
N PRO A 73 -10.05 13.61 0.66
CA PRO A 73 -9.95 12.27 1.21
C PRO A 73 -10.15 11.21 0.13
N ILE A 74 -9.68 9.99 0.40
CA ILE A 74 -9.82 8.85 -0.48
C ILE A 74 -10.82 7.86 0.15
N VAL A 75 -11.80 7.44 -0.64
CA VAL A 75 -12.72 6.37 -0.24
C VAL A 75 -12.19 5.05 -0.77
N TYR A 76 -12.12 4.06 0.11
CA TYR A 76 -11.70 2.69 -0.19
C TYR A 76 -12.91 1.76 -0.12
N ASP A 77 -13.27 1.21 -1.27
CA ASP A 77 -14.35 0.21 -1.44
C ASP A 77 -13.70 -1.18 -1.54
N VAL A 78 -14.00 -2.05 -0.58
CA VAL A 78 -13.43 -3.38 -0.45
C VAL A 78 -14.44 -4.44 -0.86
N GLU A 79 -14.17 -5.15 -1.94
CA GLU A 79 -14.92 -6.32 -2.35
C GLU A 79 -14.33 -7.57 -1.68
N ARG A 80 -15.16 -8.29 -0.92
CA ARG A 80 -14.81 -9.61 -0.38
C ARG A 80 -14.98 -10.66 -1.49
N SER A 81 -13.95 -10.81 -2.32
CA SER A 81 -14.03 -11.66 -3.50
C SER A 81 -14.17 -13.15 -3.14
N ARG A 82 -13.51 -13.59 -2.05
CA ARG A 82 -13.65 -14.96 -1.54
C ARG A 82 -13.10 -15.06 -0.10
N ASP A 83 -13.75 -15.88 0.71
CA ASP A 83 -13.22 -16.42 1.96
C ASP A 83 -13.20 -17.94 1.87
N GLY A 84 -12.00 -18.53 1.85
CA GLY A 84 -11.75 -19.98 1.83
C GLY A 84 -11.22 -20.47 3.18
N GLY A 85 -10.86 -21.76 3.26
CA GLY A 85 -10.26 -22.35 4.45
C GLY A 85 -8.93 -21.70 4.82
N SER A 86 -7.95 -21.72 3.91
CA SER A 86 -6.61 -21.16 4.15
C SER A 86 -6.43 -19.76 3.60
N PHE A 87 -7.12 -19.39 2.50
CA PHE A 87 -6.97 -18.12 1.81
C PHE A 87 -8.24 -17.25 1.84
N SER A 88 -8.04 -15.94 1.94
CA SER A 88 -9.04 -14.92 1.64
C SER A 88 -8.53 -13.98 0.56
N TRP A 89 -9.42 -13.50 -0.34
CA TRP A 89 -9.09 -12.53 -1.38
C TRP A 89 -9.94 -11.27 -1.23
N ARG A 90 -9.28 -10.12 -1.41
CA ARG A 90 -9.92 -8.81 -1.38
C ARG A 90 -9.53 -8.02 -2.62
N ARG A 91 -10.53 -7.41 -3.25
CA ARG A 91 -10.31 -6.37 -4.24
C ARG A 91 -10.62 -5.03 -3.61
N VAL A 92 -9.73 -4.06 -3.79
CA VAL A 92 -9.90 -2.71 -3.28
C VAL A 92 -9.88 -1.72 -4.43
N LYS A 93 -10.84 -0.80 -4.43
CA LYS A 93 -10.88 0.38 -5.29
C LYS A 93 -10.66 1.61 -4.40
N ALA A 94 -9.71 2.46 -4.77
CA ALA A 94 -9.59 3.79 -4.18
C ALA A 94 -10.28 4.80 -5.09
N ILE A 95 -11.13 5.65 -4.52
CA ILE A 95 -12.04 6.53 -5.24
C ILE A 95 -11.88 7.95 -4.72
N GLN A 96 -11.74 8.92 -5.64
CA GLN A 96 -11.85 10.35 -5.37
C GLN A 96 -12.70 11.02 -6.44
N HIS A 97 -13.49 12.04 -6.07
CA HIS A 97 -14.34 12.80 -6.99
C HIS A 97 -15.21 11.92 -7.91
N GLY A 98 -15.67 10.76 -7.39
CA GLY A 98 -16.47 9.80 -8.15
C GLY A 98 -15.66 8.95 -9.16
N HIS A 99 -14.34 9.09 -9.21
CA HIS A 99 -13.47 8.34 -10.12
C HIS A 99 -12.56 7.39 -9.38
N GLN A 100 -12.42 6.18 -9.90
CA GLN A 100 -11.42 5.23 -9.41
C GLN A 100 -10.02 5.70 -9.79
N ILE A 101 -9.16 5.95 -8.78
CA ILE A 101 -7.78 6.38 -8.95
C ILE A 101 -6.78 5.23 -8.83
N PHE A 102 -7.18 4.14 -8.15
CA PHE A 102 -6.33 2.99 -7.86
C PHE A 102 -7.15 1.71 -7.75
N SER A 103 -6.54 0.57 -8.08
CA SER A 103 -7.11 -0.78 -7.94
C SER A 103 -6.07 -1.73 -7.37
N MET A 104 -6.48 -2.56 -6.42
CA MET A 104 -5.62 -3.59 -5.82
C MET A 104 -6.38 -4.91 -5.69
N MET A 105 -5.67 -6.01 -5.90
CA MET A 105 -6.07 -7.34 -5.46
C MET A 105 -5.05 -7.82 -4.43
N ALA A 106 -5.52 -8.28 -3.27
CA ALA A 106 -4.69 -8.84 -2.21
C ALA A 106 -5.17 -10.22 -1.81
N ALA A 107 -4.24 -11.13 -1.53
CA ALA A 107 -4.47 -12.41 -0.91
C ALA A 107 -3.98 -12.38 0.54
N PHE A 108 -4.72 -13.03 1.41
CA PHE A 108 -4.44 -13.23 2.82
C PHE A 108 -4.41 -14.72 3.10
N HIS A 109 -3.52 -15.17 3.95
CA HIS A 109 -3.31 -16.59 4.20
C HIS A 109 -3.08 -16.84 5.67
N ILE A 110 -3.68 -17.92 6.22
CA ILE A 110 -3.35 -18.41 7.56
C ILE A 110 -1.91 -18.93 7.59
N ASP A 111 -1.30 -18.93 8.76
CA ASP A 111 0.01 -19.55 8.94
C ASP A 111 -0.15 -21.10 8.93
N GLU A 112 0.56 -21.78 8.02
CA GLU A 112 0.51 -23.24 7.85
C GLU A 112 1.93 -23.81 7.84
N ILE A 113 2.12 -24.93 8.53
CA ILE A 113 3.39 -25.68 8.47
C ILE A 113 3.51 -26.33 7.11
N GLY A 114 4.61 -26.09 6.42
CA GLY A 114 4.87 -26.63 5.09
C GLY A 114 6.35 -26.91 4.84
N PHE A 115 6.69 -27.19 3.58
CA PHE A 115 8.08 -27.29 3.16
C PHE A 115 8.69 -25.89 3.08
N GLU A 116 9.90 -25.76 3.65
CA GLU A 116 10.67 -24.52 3.61
C GLU A 116 11.89 -24.69 2.70
N HIS A 117 12.11 -23.73 1.85
CA HIS A 117 13.29 -23.64 1.00
C HIS A 117 13.69 -22.18 0.78
N GLN A 118 14.96 -21.88 0.96
CA GLN A 118 15.54 -20.60 0.63
C GLN A 118 16.85 -20.81 -0.13
N ALA A 119 17.02 -20.13 -1.24
CA ALA A 119 18.31 -20.05 -1.92
C ALA A 119 19.34 -19.36 -1.03
N GLU A 120 20.61 -19.79 -1.14
CA GLU A 120 21.70 -19.10 -0.46
C GLU A 120 21.79 -17.65 -0.95
N MET A 121 21.96 -16.72 -0.01
CA MET A 121 22.16 -15.32 -0.36
C MET A 121 23.51 -15.17 -1.10
N PRO A 122 23.54 -14.53 -2.27
CA PRO A 122 24.82 -14.27 -2.95
C PRO A 122 25.71 -13.37 -2.09
N ASP A 123 27.03 -13.57 -2.22
CA ASP A 123 28.02 -12.70 -1.59
C ASP A 123 28.02 -11.34 -2.31
N VAL A 124 27.53 -10.32 -1.64
CA VAL A 124 27.39 -8.97 -2.17
C VAL A 124 27.87 -7.96 -1.11
N PRO A 125 28.38 -6.78 -1.54
CA PRO A 125 28.76 -5.72 -0.59
C PRO A 125 27.58 -5.32 0.31
N SER A 126 27.89 -4.95 1.56
CA SER A 126 26.88 -4.43 2.48
C SER A 126 26.32 -3.08 2.00
N PRO A 127 25.09 -2.68 2.41
CA PRO A 127 24.55 -1.39 2.03
C PRO A 127 25.45 -0.19 2.38
N GLU A 128 26.23 -0.29 3.46
CA GLU A 128 27.15 0.74 3.93
C GLU A 128 28.39 0.89 3.03
N GLU A 129 28.73 -0.15 2.27
CA GLU A 129 29.84 -0.14 1.31
C GLU A 129 29.42 0.39 -0.06
N LEU A 130 28.12 0.59 -0.29
CA LEU A 130 27.60 1.08 -1.55
C LEU A 130 27.60 2.61 -1.58
N VAL A 131 27.87 3.16 -2.76
CA VAL A 131 27.77 4.61 -2.99
C VAL A 131 26.29 5.00 -3.00
N ASP A 132 25.93 6.03 -2.22
CA ASP A 132 24.59 6.58 -2.23
C ASP A 132 24.19 7.02 -3.67
N PRO A 133 23.16 6.44 -4.27
CA PRO A 133 22.74 6.75 -5.64
C PRO A 133 22.05 8.12 -5.76
N VAL A 134 21.62 8.73 -4.64
CA VAL A 134 20.87 10.01 -4.68
C VAL A 134 21.64 11.13 -5.38
N PRO A 135 22.95 11.35 -5.13
CA PRO A 135 23.71 12.32 -5.90
C PRO A 135 23.85 11.99 -7.38
N TYR A 136 23.77 10.69 -7.74
CA TYR A 136 23.94 10.22 -9.12
C TYR A 136 22.64 10.39 -9.93
N THR A 137 21.48 10.07 -9.35
CA THR A 137 20.17 10.21 -10.05
C THR A 137 19.81 11.66 -10.34
N HIS A 138 20.23 12.61 -9.51
CA HIS A 138 20.02 14.04 -9.75
C HIS A 138 20.96 14.62 -10.83
N ARG A 139 22.06 13.93 -11.17
CA ARG A 139 23.05 14.38 -12.17
C ARG A 139 22.82 13.84 -13.59
N THR A 140 22.03 12.79 -13.76
CA THR A 140 22.00 12.01 -15.01
C THR A 140 20.68 12.01 -15.76
N LEU A 141 19.62 12.63 -15.23
CA LEU A 141 18.39 12.81 -16.00
C LEU A 141 18.52 14.05 -16.89
N PRO A 142 18.71 13.90 -18.22
CA PRO A 142 18.61 15.04 -19.12
C PRO A 142 17.19 15.60 -19.01
N ALA A 143 17.06 16.91 -18.84
CA ALA A 143 15.78 17.60 -18.95
C ALA A 143 15.29 17.37 -20.40
N ASN A 144 14.39 16.41 -20.60
CA ASN A 144 13.66 16.31 -21.85
C ASN A 144 12.77 17.55 -21.97
N ARG A 145 13.16 18.40 -22.94
CA ARG A 145 12.37 19.56 -23.38
C ARG A 145 11.18 19.08 -24.19
#